data_90bd739c94f0f50159de2539ada11199
#
_entry.id   90bd739c94f0f50159de2539ada11199
#
_cell.length_a   1.000
_cell.length_b   1.000
_cell.length_c   1.000
_cell.angle_alpha   90.00
_cell.angle_beta   90.00
_cell.angle_gamma   90.00
#
_symmetry.space_group_name_H-M   'P 1'
#
loop_
_entity.id
_entity.type
_entity.pdbx_description
1 polymer ?
#
loop_
_entity_poly.entity_id
_entity_poly.type
_entity_poly.pdbx_seq_one_letter_code
_entity_poly.pdbx_strand_id
1 'polypeptide(L)'
;NLAEIISAVKKEGKAIVAPKRMRVTYTLTVDTNAVPAGKIIRCWLPYPRQDQARQQDVKFISASEPQYTFSSPECRHSTLYMEKRAVEGEPTVFSETFEFTANGEWHNLKPEDVQPYDTTTALYKEYTAEREKHIVFSPRLRELAAKLTAGETNPYLKAKRIFRWVNDNFPWASAREYSTIENIPE
;
A
#
# COMPACT_ATOMS: atom_id res chain seq x y z
N ASN A 1 12.71 12.08 7.37
CA ASN A 1 13.04 11.62 8.70
C ASN A 1 11.86 11.87 9.65
N LEU A 2 11.45 10.83 10.44
CA LEU A 2 10.27 10.91 11.32
C LEU A 2 10.40 12.01 12.38
N ALA A 3 11.57 12.16 12.98
CA ALA A 3 11.81 13.18 14.00
C ALA A 3 11.62 14.62 13.47
N GLU A 4 12.02 14.87 12.23
CA GLU A 4 11.82 16.15 11.56
C GLU A 4 10.35 16.42 11.29
N ILE A 5 9.60 15.40 10.85
CA ILE A 5 8.15 15.50 10.61
C ILE A 5 7.44 15.81 11.94
N ILE A 6 7.75 15.08 13.01
CA ILE A 6 7.16 15.33 14.34
C ILE A 6 7.46 16.76 14.82
N SER A 7 8.70 17.21 14.64
CA SER A 7 9.10 18.58 15.02
C SER A 7 8.33 19.63 14.21
N ALA A 8 8.21 19.43 12.90
CA ALA A 8 7.46 20.34 12.03
C ALA A 8 5.97 20.38 12.39
N VAL A 9 5.33 19.23 12.62
CA VAL A 9 3.93 19.14 13.06
C VAL A 9 3.71 19.92 14.37
N LYS A 10 4.59 19.73 15.36
CA LYS A 10 4.50 20.45 16.63
C LYS A 10 4.68 21.96 16.48
N LYS A 11 5.56 22.37 15.56
CA LYS A 11 5.84 23.79 15.29
C LYS A 11 4.71 24.47 14.51
N GLU A 12 4.17 23.79 13.50
CA GLU A 12 3.19 24.35 12.57
C GLU A 12 1.73 24.15 13.02
N GLY A 13 1.50 23.25 13.97
CA GLY A 13 0.14 22.88 14.42
C GLY A 13 -0.71 22.18 13.36
N LYS A 14 -0.07 21.57 12.35
CA LYS A 14 -0.72 20.86 11.23
C LYS A 14 -0.23 19.45 11.16
N ALA A 15 -1.12 18.49 10.91
CA ALA A 15 -0.76 17.07 10.78
C ALA A 15 0.04 16.76 9.50
N ILE A 16 -0.13 17.55 8.46
CA ILE A 16 0.49 17.41 7.15
C ILE A 16 1.53 18.52 6.96
N VAL A 17 2.79 18.15 6.78
CA VAL A 17 3.94 19.07 6.80
C VAL A 17 5.04 18.63 5.83
N ALA A 18 6.07 19.45 5.69
CA ALA A 18 7.32 19.15 4.99
C ALA A 18 7.09 18.64 3.54
N PRO A 19 6.38 19.40 2.69
CA PRO A 19 6.14 19.02 1.30
C PRO A 19 7.45 18.89 0.52
N LYS A 20 7.57 17.82 -0.27
CA LYS A 20 8.68 17.61 -1.19
C LYS A 20 8.16 17.27 -2.57
N ARG A 21 8.49 18.05 -3.58
CA ARG A 21 8.21 17.72 -4.97
C ARG A 21 9.14 16.59 -5.42
N MET A 22 8.54 15.53 -5.96
CA MET A 22 9.26 14.35 -6.44
C MET A 22 8.90 14.09 -7.90
N ARG A 23 9.88 13.67 -8.68
CA ARG A 23 9.68 13.04 -9.99
C ARG A 23 10.16 11.61 -9.88
N VAL A 24 9.33 10.67 -10.30
CA VAL A 24 9.61 9.25 -10.26
C VAL A 24 9.47 8.70 -11.67
N THR A 25 10.43 7.88 -12.08
CA THR A 25 10.34 7.04 -13.27
C THR A 25 10.42 5.59 -12.82
N TYR A 26 9.36 4.83 -13.06
CA TYR A 26 9.38 3.37 -12.93
C TYR A 26 9.76 2.76 -14.27
N THR A 27 10.63 1.76 -14.22
CA THR A 27 10.98 0.94 -15.38
C THR A 27 10.93 -0.52 -14.97
N LEU A 28 10.22 -1.32 -15.76
CA LEU A 28 10.15 -2.77 -15.61
C LEU A 28 10.67 -3.39 -16.91
N THR A 29 11.64 -4.29 -16.78
CA THR A 29 12.21 -5.02 -17.91
C THR A 29 11.88 -6.49 -17.77
N VAL A 30 11.24 -7.05 -18.79
CA VAL A 30 11.08 -8.49 -18.96
C VAL A 30 12.24 -8.98 -19.81
N ASP A 31 12.98 -9.97 -19.30
CA ASP A 31 14.20 -10.46 -19.93
C ASP A 31 13.95 -11.01 -21.33
N THR A 32 14.98 -10.93 -22.16
CA THR A 32 15.00 -11.46 -23.52
C THR A 32 14.55 -12.92 -23.53
N ASN A 33 13.57 -13.22 -24.40
CA ASN A 33 13.03 -14.57 -24.59
C ASN A 33 12.36 -15.19 -23.34
N ALA A 34 12.10 -14.41 -22.28
CA ALA A 34 11.33 -14.89 -21.12
C ALA A 34 9.85 -15.18 -21.47
N VAL A 35 9.35 -14.55 -22.52
CA VAL A 35 8.02 -14.77 -23.08
C VAL A 35 8.15 -15.07 -24.57
N PRO A 36 7.44 -16.09 -25.11
CA PRO A 36 7.53 -16.42 -26.55
C PRO A 36 7.15 -15.23 -27.44
N ALA A 37 7.88 -15.06 -28.54
CA ALA A 37 7.66 -14.00 -29.50
C ALA A 37 6.20 -13.93 -29.97
N GLY A 38 5.66 -12.74 -30.14
CA GLY A 38 4.29 -12.47 -30.54
C GLY A 38 3.24 -12.55 -29.42
N LYS A 39 3.59 -13.09 -28.24
CA LYS A 39 2.68 -13.09 -27.07
C LYS A 39 2.61 -11.70 -26.46
N ILE A 40 1.44 -11.36 -25.91
CA ILE A 40 1.21 -10.09 -25.22
C ILE A 40 1.69 -10.19 -23.77
N ILE A 41 2.54 -9.28 -23.38
CA ILE A 41 2.94 -9.03 -22.00
C ILE A 41 2.09 -7.86 -21.48
N ARG A 42 1.47 -8.06 -20.32
CA ARG A 42 0.66 -7.06 -19.64
C ARG A 42 1.41 -6.58 -18.40
N CYS A 43 1.41 -5.26 -18.21
CA CYS A 43 2.14 -4.61 -17.13
C CYS A 43 1.21 -3.64 -16.38
N TRP A 44 1.27 -3.67 -15.06
CA TRP A 44 0.62 -2.72 -14.16
C TRP A 44 1.72 -2.08 -13.31
N LEU A 45 2.10 -0.84 -13.62
CA LEU A 45 3.05 -0.09 -12.81
C LEU A 45 2.33 0.69 -11.70
N PRO A 46 2.94 0.83 -10.51
CA PRO A 46 2.34 1.58 -9.40
C PRO A 46 2.23 3.06 -9.72
N TYR A 47 1.04 3.63 -9.63
CA TYR A 47 0.78 5.06 -9.83
C TYR A 47 0.31 5.72 -8.53
N PRO A 48 0.66 6.99 -8.23
CA PRO A 48 0.23 7.66 -7.01
C PRO A 48 -1.28 7.78 -6.92
N ARG A 49 -1.82 7.54 -5.73
CA ARG A 49 -3.22 7.83 -5.43
C ARG A 49 -3.43 9.33 -5.30
N GLN A 50 -4.53 9.82 -5.86
CA GLN A 50 -4.85 11.26 -5.86
C GLN A 50 -5.74 11.68 -4.68
N ASP A 51 -6.27 10.72 -3.92
CA ASP A 51 -7.20 10.92 -2.80
C ASP A 51 -6.51 10.93 -1.43
N GLN A 52 -5.19 11.12 -1.38
CA GLN A 52 -4.42 11.04 -0.15
C GLN A 52 -3.66 12.34 0.17
N ALA A 53 -3.79 12.80 1.41
CA ALA A 53 -3.09 13.99 1.88
C ALA A 53 -1.55 13.90 1.79
N ARG A 54 -1.01 12.68 1.80
CA ARG A 54 0.43 12.43 1.68
C ARG A 54 0.96 12.49 0.25
N GLN A 55 0.08 12.40 -0.76
CA GLN A 55 0.43 12.46 -2.18
C GLN A 55 -0.49 13.46 -2.87
N GLN A 56 0.02 14.67 -3.08
CA GLN A 56 -0.73 15.77 -3.67
C GLN A 56 -0.12 16.22 -4.99
N ASP A 57 -0.86 16.99 -5.77
CA ASP A 57 -0.42 17.58 -7.04
C ASP A 57 0.17 16.54 -8.00
N VAL A 58 -0.47 15.38 -8.10
CA VAL A 58 -0.04 14.30 -8.98
C VAL A 58 -0.15 14.73 -10.43
N LYS A 59 0.95 14.63 -11.16
CA LYS A 59 1.04 14.98 -12.58
C LYS A 59 1.67 13.83 -13.35
N PHE A 60 0.91 13.25 -14.25
CA PHE A 60 1.45 12.31 -15.23
C PHE A 60 2.34 13.05 -16.24
N ILE A 61 3.48 12.47 -16.60
CA ILE A 61 4.46 13.02 -17.55
C ILE A 61 4.49 12.19 -18.83
N SER A 62 4.75 10.88 -18.70
CA SER A 62 4.87 10.01 -19.87
C SER A 62 4.73 8.53 -19.51
N ALA A 63 4.42 7.73 -20.51
CA ALA A 63 4.52 6.28 -20.52
C ALA A 63 5.31 5.81 -21.73
N SER A 64 5.91 4.60 -21.67
CA SER A 64 6.64 3.99 -22.80
C SER A 64 5.72 3.58 -23.95
N GLU A 65 4.45 3.31 -23.66
CA GLU A 65 3.47 2.92 -24.66
C GLU A 65 2.47 4.06 -24.89
N PRO A 66 2.05 4.29 -26.15
CA PRO A 66 1.08 5.33 -26.47
C PRO A 66 -0.33 4.98 -25.99
N GLN A 67 -0.60 3.69 -25.78
CA GLN A 67 -1.87 3.18 -25.26
C GLN A 67 -1.66 2.70 -23.82
N TYR A 68 -2.28 3.38 -22.90
CA TYR A 68 -2.26 3.07 -21.49
C TYR A 68 -3.61 3.35 -20.83
N THR A 69 -3.85 2.76 -19.68
CA THR A 69 -5.08 2.96 -18.90
C THR A 69 -4.77 3.09 -17.42
N PHE A 70 -5.28 4.13 -16.78
CA PHE A 70 -5.24 4.24 -15.33
C PHE A 70 -6.29 3.33 -14.71
N SER A 71 -5.99 2.75 -13.55
CA SER A 71 -7.02 2.08 -12.74
C SER A 71 -8.14 3.05 -12.36
N SER A 72 -9.34 2.50 -12.12
CA SER A 72 -10.46 3.30 -11.60
C SER A 72 -10.05 4.03 -10.31
N PRO A 73 -10.52 5.28 -10.09
CA PRO A 73 -10.28 6.01 -8.83
C PRO A 73 -10.73 5.25 -7.57
N GLU A 74 -11.69 4.34 -7.70
CA GLU A 74 -12.18 3.48 -6.60
C GLU A 74 -11.21 2.34 -6.27
N CYS A 75 -10.28 2.03 -7.17
CA CYS A 75 -9.29 0.99 -6.97
C CYS A 75 -8.29 1.40 -5.89
N ARG A 76 -8.14 0.58 -4.85
CA ARG A 76 -7.20 0.85 -3.74
C ARG A 76 -5.74 0.82 -4.17
N HIS A 77 -5.41 0.04 -5.19
CA HIS A 77 -4.09 0.02 -5.84
C HIS A 77 -4.16 0.83 -7.12
N SER A 78 -3.73 2.08 -7.06
CA SER A 78 -3.64 2.92 -8.25
C SER A 78 -2.49 2.44 -9.13
N THR A 79 -2.80 2.16 -10.39
CA THR A 79 -1.83 1.62 -11.36
C THR A 79 -2.02 2.24 -12.73
N LEU A 80 -0.94 2.23 -13.51
CA LEU A 80 -0.95 2.45 -14.95
C LEU A 80 -0.81 1.11 -15.66
N TYR A 81 -1.79 0.74 -16.46
CA TYR A 81 -1.77 -0.47 -17.29
C TYR A 81 -1.22 -0.17 -18.67
N MET A 82 -0.36 -1.05 -19.15
CA MET A 82 0.17 -1.08 -20.53
C MET A 82 0.29 -2.51 -21.02
N GLU A 83 0.33 -2.70 -22.34
CA GLU A 83 0.66 -4.00 -22.93
C GLU A 83 1.56 -3.85 -24.15
N LYS A 84 2.38 -4.88 -24.39
CA LYS A 84 3.32 -4.95 -25.50
C LYS A 84 3.51 -6.37 -25.98
N ARG A 85 3.74 -6.55 -27.28
CA ARG A 85 4.10 -7.87 -27.81
C ARG A 85 5.57 -8.16 -27.58
N ALA A 86 5.87 -9.38 -27.12
CA ALA A 86 7.24 -9.86 -27.04
C ALA A 86 7.85 -10.00 -28.45
N VAL A 87 9.09 -9.57 -28.59
CA VAL A 87 9.90 -9.68 -29.81
C VAL A 87 11.03 -10.65 -29.53
N GLU A 88 11.32 -11.54 -30.49
CA GLU A 88 12.41 -12.50 -30.37
C GLU A 88 13.76 -11.80 -30.26
N GLY A 89 14.58 -12.22 -29.32
CA GLY A 89 15.91 -11.66 -29.11
C GLY A 89 15.93 -10.28 -28.44
N GLU A 90 14.77 -9.69 -28.09
CA GLU A 90 14.69 -8.38 -27.45
C GLU A 90 14.08 -8.44 -26.05
N PRO A 91 14.53 -7.62 -25.09
CA PRO A 91 13.84 -7.43 -23.82
C PRO A 91 12.58 -6.60 -24.03
N THR A 92 11.54 -6.84 -23.24
CA THR A 92 10.35 -5.99 -23.25
C THR A 92 10.40 -5.02 -22.08
N VAL A 93 10.47 -3.71 -22.39
CA VAL A 93 10.61 -2.66 -21.38
C VAL A 93 9.33 -1.84 -21.30
N PHE A 94 8.82 -1.65 -20.09
CA PHE A 94 7.75 -0.74 -19.74
C PHE A 94 8.28 0.35 -18.82
N SER A 95 7.86 1.59 -19.04
CA SER A 95 8.17 2.67 -18.11
C SER A 95 7.06 3.70 -18.03
N GLU A 96 6.98 4.36 -16.87
CA GLU A 96 6.15 5.53 -16.66
C GLU A 96 6.93 6.59 -15.88
N THR A 97 6.59 7.85 -16.11
CA THR A 97 7.13 8.99 -15.35
C THR A 97 5.98 9.85 -14.86
N PHE A 98 6.03 10.21 -13.58
CA PHE A 98 5.09 11.12 -12.96
C PHE A 98 5.76 12.01 -11.91
N GLU A 99 5.08 13.07 -11.53
CA GLU A 99 5.46 13.94 -10.43
C GLU A 99 4.36 13.99 -9.39
N PHE A 100 4.74 14.19 -8.14
CA PHE A 100 3.80 14.46 -7.06
C PHE A 100 4.49 15.19 -5.90
N THR A 101 3.70 15.79 -5.03
CA THR A 101 4.16 16.37 -3.77
C THR A 101 3.99 15.32 -2.67
N ALA A 102 5.10 14.82 -2.13
CA ALA A 102 5.11 13.95 -0.95
C ALA A 102 5.10 14.80 0.31
N ASN A 103 4.14 14.55 1.20
CA ASN A 103 4.03 15.22 2.49
C ASN A 103 4.39 14.27 3.63
N GLY A 104 5.01 14.81 4.67
CA GLY A 104 5.10 14.17 5.97
C GLY A 104 3.75 14.24 6.69
N GLU A 105 3.36 13.18 7.38
CA GLU A 105 2.14 13.12 8.17
C GLU A 105 2.42 12.53 9.54
N TRP A 106 1.94 13.22 10.57
CA TRP A 106 1.98 12.69 11.92
C TRP A 106 0.80 13.23 12.76
N HIS A 107 0.19 12.33 13.51
CA HIS A 107 -0.90 12.63 14.44
C HIS A 107 -0.45 12.28 15.86
N ASN A 108 -0.63 13.22 16.80
CA ASN A 108 -0.38 12.97 18.21
C ASN A 108 -1.58 12.24 18.84
N LEU A 109 -1.87 11.05 18.33
CA LEU A 109 -3.01 10.26 18.75
C LEU A 109 -2.78 9.65 20.14
N LYS A 110 -3.72 9.88 21.06
CA LYS A 110 -3.73 9.31 22.40
C LYS A 110 -4.91 8.33 22.56
N PRO A 111 -4.81 7.37 23.50
CA PRO A 111 -5.90 6.43 23.73
C PRO A 111 -7.24 7.09 24.03
N GLU A 112 -7.22 8.20 24.77
CA GLU A 112 -8.41 8.98 25.14
C GLU A 112 -9.09 9.71 23.97
N ASP A 113 -8.37 9.93 22.86
CA ASP A 113 -8.90 10.57 21.65
C ASP A 113 -9.74 9.61 20.81
N VAL A 114 -9.64 8.30 21.08
CA VAL A 114 -10.25 7.27 20.23
C VAL A 114 -11.68 6.97 20.68
N GLN A 115 -12.61 7.21 19.78
CA GLN A 115 -14.02 6.94 19.99
C GLN A 115 -14.36 5.46 19.69
N PRO A 116 -15.43 4.92 20.29
CA PRO A 116 -15.97 3.61 19.91
C PRO A 116 -16.29 3.54 18.42
N TYR A 117 -16.12 2.37 17.83
CA TYR A 117 -16.50 2.16 16.43
C TYR A 117 -18.01 2.26 16.24
N ASP A 118 -18.43 2.93 15.19
CA ASP A 118 -19.76 2.77 14.64
C ASP A 118 -19.79 1.51 13.76
N THR A 119 -20.24 0.41 14.33
CA THR A 119 -20.30 -0.90 13.67
C THR A 119 -21.37 -0.99 12.58
N THR A 120 -22.24 0.04 12.45
CA THR A 120 -23.30 0.06 11.44
C THR A 120 -22.83 0.56 10.09
N THR A 121 -21.71 1.30 10.06
CA THR A 121 -21.16 1.90 8.84
C THR A 121 -20.69 0.87 7.83
N ALA A 122 -20.82 1.20 6.54
CA ALA A 122 -20.30 0.39 5.45
C ALA A 122 -18.75 0.24 5.56
N LEU A 123 -18.07 1.31 5.95
CA LEU A 123 -16.63 1.32 6.17
C LEU A 123 -16.19 0.30 7.22
N TYR A 124 -16.87 0.27 8.39
CA TYR A 124 -16.56 -0.70 9.43
C TYR A 124 -16.76 -2.13 8.93
N LYS A 125 -17.91 -2.41 8.31
CA LYS A 125 -18.25 -3.74 7.80
C LYS A 125 -17.25 -4.21 6.75
N GLU A 126 -16.88 -3.35 5.80
CA GLU A 126 -15.90 -3.65 4.74
C GLU A 126 -14.53 -4.02 5.33
N TYR A 127 -14.02 -3.19 6.26
CA TYR A 127 -12.64 -3.35 6.76
C TYR A 127 -12.48 -4.33 7.92
N THR A 128 -13.60 -4.81 8.49
CA THR A 128 -13.58 -5.87 9.49
C THR A 128 -14.07 -7.22 8.97
N ALA A 129 -14.43 -7.33 7.70
CA ALA A 129 -14.81 -8.58 7.06
C ALA A 129 -13.60 -9.43 6.64
N GLU A 130 -13.80 -10.72 6.56
CA GLU A 130 -12.87 -11.64 5.91
C GLU A 130 -12.80 -11.36 4.41
N ARG A 131 -11.63 -11.53 3.83
CA ARG A 131 -11.39 -11.44 2.38
C ARG A 131 -10.46 -12.59 1.97
N GLU A 132 -11.06 -13.70 1.59
CA GLU A 132 -10.31 -14.86 1.11
C GLU A 132 -9.42 -14.46 -0.10
N LYS A 133 -8.22 -14.98 -0.20
CA LYS A 133 -7.55 -16.01 0.63
C LYS A 133 -6.65 -15.42 1.73
N HIS A 134 -6.48 -14.10 1.76
CA HIS A 134 -5.42 -13.45 2.53
C HIS A 134 -5.88 -12.98 3.93
N ILE A 135 -7.16 -12.68 4.08
CA ILE A 135 -7.73 -12.23 5.35
C ILE A 135 -8.80 -13.24 5.78
N VAL A 136 -8.37 -14.26 6.51
CA VAL A 136 -9.22 -15.32 7.06
C VAL A 136 -9.02 -15.36 8.57
N PHE A 137 -10.11 -15.33 9.32
CA PHE A 137 -10.07 -15.36 10.78
C PHE A 137 -10.08 -16.79 11.29
N SER A 138 -8.96 -17.50 11.06
CA SER A 138 -8.81 -18.87 11.54
C SER A 138 -8.94 -18.97 13.07
N PRO A 139 -9.28 -20.14 13.64
CA PRO A 139 -9.34 -20.34 15.09
C PRO A 139 -8.03 -19.91 15.78
N ARG A 140 -6.88 -20.23 15.19
CA ARG A 140 -5.55 -19.83 15.68
C ARG A 140 -5.39 -18.32 15.76
N LEU A 141 -5.78 -17.58 14.70
CA LEU A 141 -5.69 -16.11 14.71
C LEU A 141 -6.64 -15.48 15.71
N ARG A 142 -7.85 -16.02 15.87
CA ARG A 142 -8.82 -15.55 16.89
C ARG A 142 -8.28 -15.75 18.31
N GLU A 143 -7.71 -16.91 18.60
CA GLU A 143 -7.09 -17.21 19.89
C GLU A 143 -5.89 -16.28 20.17
N LEU A 144 -5.00 -16.11 19.18
CA LEU A 144 -3.87 -15.20 19.29
C LEU A 144 -4.32 -13.76 19.55
N ALA A 145 -5.27 -13.26 18.78
CA ALA A 145 -5.82 -11.92 18.95
C ALA A 145 -6.43 -11.74 20.35
N ALA A 146 -7.21 -12.72 20.81
CA ALA A 146 -7.80 -12.71 22.15
C ALA A 146 -6.72 -12.67 23.25
N LYS A 147 -5.66 -13.47 23.11
CA LYS A 147 -4.53 -13.50 24.04
C LYS A 147 -3.80 -12.15 24.09
N LEU A 148 -3.51 -11.57 22.94
CA LEU A 148 -2.76 -10.31 22.84
C LEU A 148 -3.55 -9.12 23.38
N THR A 149 -4.87 -9.15 23.26
CA THR A 149 -5.76 -8.05 23.65
C THR A 149 -6.50 -8.29 24.96
N ALA A 150 -6.15 -9.35 25.70
CA ALA A 150 -6.81 -9.71 26.95
C ALA A 150 -6.84 -8.53 27.95
N GLY A 151 -8.03 -8.26 28.52
CA GLY A 151 -8.25 -7.18 29.47
C GLY A 151 -8.17 -5.76 28.91
N GLU A 152 -7.98 -5.59 27.60
CA GLU A 152 -7.94 -4.28 26.95
C GLU A 152 -9.28 -3.99 26.25
N THR A 153 -9.86 -2.82 26.49
CA THR A 153 -11.12 -2.38 25.86
C THR A 153 -10.88 -1.32 24.77
N ASN A 154 -9.83 -0.51 24.92
CA ASN A 154 -9.54 0.58 23.98
C ASN A 154 -9.00 0.03 22.64
N PRO A 155 -9.66 0.32 21.51
CA PRO A 155 -9.26 -0.23 20.20
C PRO A 155 -7.88 0.21 19.76
N TYR A 156 -7.43 1.42 20.08
CA TYR A 156 -6.08 1.88 19.79
C TYR A 156 -5.02 1.09 20.54
N LEU A 157 -5.25 0.82 21.82
CA LEU A 157 -4.31 0.03 22.62
C LEU A 157 -4.30 -1.44 22.18
N LYS A 158 -5.44 -2.01 21.76
CA LYS A 158 -5.50 -3.35 21.14
C LYS A 158 -4.63 -3.39 19.87
N ALA A 159 -4.83 -2.43 18.96
CA ALA A 159 -4.05 -2.33 17.73
C ALA A 159 -2.55 -2.17 18.03
N LYS A 160 -2.18 -1.35 19.01
CA LYS A 160 -0.80 -1.15 19.44
C LYS A 160 -0.14 -2.41 20.01
N ARG A 161 -0.89 -3.23 20.77
CA ARG A 161 -0.38 -4.53 21.28
C ARG A 161 -0.13 -5.50 20.14
N ILE A 162 -1.08 -5.61 19.20
CA ILE A 162 -0.94 -6.46 18.01
C ILE A 162 0.24 -6.00 17.15
N PHE A 163 0.35 -4.68 16.88
CA PHE A 163 1.45 -4.11 16.10
C PHE A 163 2.81 -4.44 16.72
N ARG A 164 2.95 -4.27 18.04
CA ARG A 164 4.20 -4.60 18.75
C ARG A 164 4.52 -6.07 18.64
N TRP A 165 3.53 -6.93 18.85
CA TRP A 165 3.75 -8.37 18.73
C TRP A 165 4.22 -8.76 17.33
N VAL A 166 3.59 -8.21 16.27
CA VAL A 166 4.03 -8.43 14.88
C VAL A 166 5.46 -7.94 14.68
N ASN A 167 5.77 -6.71 15.14
CA ASN A 167 7.11 -6.13 15.01
C ASN A 167 8.20 -6.99 15.70
N ASP A 168 7.89 -7.56 16.86
CA ASP A 168 8.86 -8.31 17.66
C ASP A 168 9.02 -9.76 17.19
N ASN A 169 8.06 -10.31 16.47
CA ASN A 169 8.06 -11.72 16.06
C ASN A 169 8.28 -11.95 14.57
N PHE A 170 8.11 -10.94 13.71
CA PHE A 170 8.29 -11.05 12.26
C PHE A 170 9.39 -10.12 11.75
N PRO A 171 10.64 -10.60 11.65
CA PRO A 171 11.69 -9.82 11.01
C PRO A 171 11.42 -9.65 9.52
N TRP A 172 11.83 -8.53 8.96
CA TRP A 172 11.80 -8.35 7.52
C TRP A 172 12.71 -9.39 6.83
N ALA A 173 12.13 -10.15 5.93
CA ALA A 173 12.85 -11.17 5.19
C ALA A 173 12.37 -11.16 3.73
N SER A 174 12.97 -10.43 2.83
CA SER A 174 12.66 -10.41 1.40
C SER A 174 12.06 -11.73 0.87
N ALA A 175 10.81 -11.99 1.25
CA ALA A 175 10.12 -13.22 0.97
C ALA A 175 9.52 -13.21 -0.44
N ARG A 176 9.01 -14.36 -0.87
CA ARG A 176 8.24 -14.46 -2.12
C ARG A 176 7.03 -13.51 -2.08
N GLU A 177 6.57 -13.15 -3.26
CA GLU A 177 5.28 -12.48 -3.41
C GLU A 177 4.19 -13.23 -2.63
N TYR A 178 3.46 -12.52 -1.78
CA TYR A 178 2.44 -13.13 -0.92
C TYR A 178 1.36 -13.86 -1.71
N SER A 179 1.11 -13.48 -2.97
CA SER A 179 0.17 -14.16 -3.88
C SER A 179 0.57 -15.60 -4.22
N THR A 180 1.82 -15.99 -3.99
CA THR A 180 2.32 -17.34 -4.18
C THR A 180 2.28 -18.20 -2.92
N ILE A 181 1.83 -17.64 -1.80
CA ILE A 181 1.67 -18.34 -0.53
C ILE A 181 0.24 -18.90 -0.47
N GLU A 182 0.10 -20.21 -0.33
CA GLU A 182 -1.22 -20.87 -0.36
C GLU A 182 -2.02 -20.65 0.94
N ASN A 183 -1.34 -20.53 2.06
CA ASN A 183 -1.96 -20.44 3.38
C ASN A 183 -1.36 -19.27 4.19
N ILE A 184 -1.68 -18.05 3.80
CA ILE A 184 -1.20 -16.84 4.47
C ILE A 184 -1.64 -16.73 5.94
N PRO A 185 -2.88 -17.12 6.33
CA PRO A 185 -3.34 -16.98 7.71
C PRO A 185 -2.73 -17.95 8.71
N GLU A 186 -1.98 -18.95 8.28
CA GLU A 186 -1.38 -20.01 9.12
C GLU A 186 0.15 -20.13 9.00
#